data_3dbd7521285b67d8064370031f969a74
#
_entry.id   3dbd7521285b67d8064370031f969a74
#
_cell.length_a   1.000
_cell.length_b   1.000
_cell.length_c   1.000
_cell.angle_alpha   90.00
_cell.angle_beta   90.00
_cell.angle_gamma   90.00
#
_symmetry.space_group_name_H-M   'P 1'
#
loop_
_entity.id
_entity.type
_entity.pdbx_description
1 polymer ?
#
loop_
_entity_poly.entity_id
_entity_poly.type
_entity_poly.pdbx_seq_one_letter_code
_entity_poly.pdbx_strand_id
1 'polypeptide(L)'
;MYRIIAISGSLRRASYNSALLRAAAALAPETVSLEARAIRDIPLYDYDVEAEQGVPETVEALKEALARADGLLLATPEYNNSMPGVLKNAIDWLSRPPQDIARVFGNLPVAMIGALLIGKRPAKEGEA
;
A
#
# COMPACT_ATOMS: atom_id res chain seq x y z
N MET A 1 -14.48 -16.86 -7.14
CA MET A 1 -13.33 -15.98 -7.48
C MET A 1 -12.85 -15.28 -6.23
N TYR A 2 -11.57 -15.34 -5.96
CA TYR A 2 -10.96 -14.60 -4.84
C TYR A 2 -10.61 -13.18 -5.29
N ARG A 3 -10.96 -12.21 -4.47
CA ARG A 3 -10.69 -10.79 -4.71
C ARG A 3 -9.52 -10.31 -3.85
N ILE A 4 -8.43 -9.93 -4.49
CA ILE A 4 -7.23 -9.42 -3.84
C ILE A 4 -7.10 -7.95 -4.16
N ILE A 5 -7.01 -7.11 -3.14
CA ILE A 5 -6.65 -5.71 -3.28
C ILE A 5 -5.13 -5.60 -3.27
N ALA A 6 -4.57 -4.85 -4.20
CA ALA A 6 -3.13 -4.66 -4.35
C ALA A 6 -2.77 -3.18 -4.19
N ILE A 7 -1.82 -2.89 -3.31
CA ILE A 7 -1.36 -1.53 -3.04
C ILE A 7 0.14 -1.45 -3.25
N SER A 8 0.58 -0.44 -4.02
CA SER A 8 1.99 -0.08 -4.12
C SER A 8 2.34 0.96 -3.05
N GLY A 9 3.41 0.71 -2.31
CA GLY A 9 3.97 1.64 -1.34
C GLY A 9 4.83 2.75 -1.96
N SER A 10 4.95 2.80 -3.29
CA SER A 10 5.72 3.80 -4.01
C SER A 10 4.82 4.65 -4.90
N LEU A 11 4.98 5.99 -4.81
CA LEU A 11 4.27 6.94 -5.66
C LEU A 11 5.04 7.27 -6.96
N ARG A 12 6.26 6.78 -7.12
CA ARG A 12 7.08 7.06 -8.29
C ARG A 12 6.43 6.48 -9.55
N ARG A 13 6.38 7.25 -10.66
CA ARG A 13 5.78 6.82 -11.93
C ARG A 13 6.39 5.53 -12.48
N ALA A 14 7.72 5.43 -12.44
CA ALA A 14 8.47 4.24 -12.88
C ALA A 14 8.78 3.28 -11.72
N SER A 15 7.86 3.15 -10.76
CA SER A 15 8.04 2.29 -9.60
C SER A 15 8.15 0.82 -10.00
N TYR A 16 9.22 0.16 -9.54
CA TYR A 16 9.38 -1.29 -9.67
C TYR A 16 8.32 -2.06 -8.90
N ASN A 17 7.86 -1.53 -7.78
CA ASN A 17 6.81 -2.14 -6.98
C ASN A 17 5.45 -2.08 -7.68
N SER A 18 5.14 -0.99 -8.36
CA SER A 18 3.95 -0.92 -9.21
C SER A 18 4.06 -1.88 -10.41
N ALA A 19 5.26 -2.05 -10.97
CA ALA A 19 5.51 -3.04 -12.02
C ALA A 19 5.33 -4.49 -11.52
N LEU A 20 5.74 -4.79 -10.29
CA LEU A 20 5.48 -6.08 -9.66
C LEU A 20 3.99 -6.37 -9.54
N LEU A 21 3.19 -5.40 -9.16
CA LEU A 21 1.73 -5.57 -9.08
C LEU A 21 1.10 -5.81 -10.45
N ARG A 22 1.57 -5.12 -11.49
CA ARG A 22 1.11 -5.38 -12.87
C ARG A 22 1.47 -6.79 -13.33
N ALA A 23 2.68 -7.25 -13.00
CA ALA A 23 3.11 -8.61 -13.31
C ALA A 23 2.28 -9.65 -12.55
N ALA A 24 2.03 -9.42 -11.27
CA ALA A 24 1.18 -10.28 -10.46
C ALA A 24 -0.23 -10.39 -11.02
N ALA A 25 -0.82 -9.28 -11.45
CA ALA A 25 -2.14 -9.27 -12.07
C ALA A 25 -2.16 -10.06 -13.39
N ALA A 26 -1.11 -9.95 -14.21
CA ALA A 26 -0.99 -10.67 -15.47
C ALA A 26 -0.79 -12.18 -15.27
N LEU A 27 -0.19 -12.61 -14.16
CA LEU A 27 0.07 -14.00 -13.83
C LEU A 27 -1.02 -14.64 -12.96
N ALA A 28 -1.98 -13.86 -12.49
CA ALA A 28 -3.04 -14.35 -11.64
C ALA A 28 -3.90 -15.39 -12.38
N PRO A 29 -4.23 -16.52 -11.74
CA PRO A 29 -5.13 -17.50 -12.33
C PRO A 29 -6.56 -16.93 -12.46
N GLU A 30 -7.37 -17.53 -13.31
CA GLU A 30 -8.76 -17.08 -13.56
C GLU A 30 -9.63 -17.04 -12.28
N THR A 31 -9.25 -17.78 -11.26
CA THR A 31 -9.94 -17.80 -9.97
C THR A 31 -9.61 -16.62 -9.06
N VAL A 32 -8.65 -15.78 -9.46
CA VAL A 32 -8.17 -14.63 -8.67
C VAL A 32 -8.33 -13.34 -9.45
N SER A 33 -9.04 -12.39 -8.87
CA SER A 33 -9.08 -11.00 -9.33
C SER A 33 -8.12 -10.16 -8.48
N LEU A 34 -7.13 -9.56 -9.10
CA LEU A 34 -6.19 -8.67 -8.44
C LEU A 34 -6.49 -7.23 -8.87
N GLU A 35 -6.96 -6.43 -7.93
CA GLU A 35 -7.38 -5.05 -8.16
C GLU A 35 -6.40 -4.08 -7.53
N ALA A 36 -5.69 -3.31 -8.36
CA ALA A 36 -4.77 -2.29 -7.87
C ALA A 36 -5.53 -1.04 -7.38
N ARG A 37 -5.14 -0.56 -6.21
CA ARG A 37 -5.66 0.68 -5.61
C ARG A 37 -4.52 1.63 -5.30
N ALA A 38 -4.70 2.89 -5.65
CA ALA A 38 -3.72 3.94 -5.39
C ALA A 38 -3.89 4.54 -3.99
N ILE A 39 -2.76 4.96 -3.42
CA ILE A 39 -2.70 5.70 -2.15
C ILE A 39 -2.18 7.13 -2.34
N ARG A 40 -2.15 7.61 -3.59
CA ARG A 40 -1.52 8.89 -3.96
C ARG A 40 -2.21 10.07 -3.28
N ASP A 41 -3.45 10.26 -3.39
CA ASP A 41 -4.14 11.50 -3.01
C ASP A 41 -4.72 11.44 -1.58
N ILE A 42 -4.06 10.70 -0.69
CA ILE A 42 -4.42 10.64 0.72
C ILE A 42 -3.68 11.75 1.46
N PRO A 43 -4.39 12.69 2.14
CA PRO A 43 -3.73 13.73 2.90
C PRO A 43 -2.91 13.15 4.06
N LEU A 44 -1.95 13.90 4.56
CA LEU A 44 -1.28 13.53 5.80
C LEU A 44 -2.29 13.43 6.92
N TYR A 45 -2.19 12.35 7.70
CA TYR A 45 -3.08 12.15 8.82
C TYR A 45 -2.94 13.28 9.84
N ASP A 46 -4.06 13.83 10.22
CA ASP A 46 -4.19 14.86 11.24
C ASP A 46 -5.56 14.65 11.90
N TYR A 47 -5.55 14.52 13.22
CA TYR A 47 -6.78 14.30 13.97
C TYR A 47 -7.77 15.46 13.86
N ASP A 48 -7.28 16.69 13.77
CA ASP A 48 -8.16 17.85 13.60
C ASP A 48 -8.89 17.78 12.26
N VAL A 49 -8.22 17.35 11.21
CA VAL A 49 -8.85 17.11 9.90
C VAL A 49 -9.92 16.01 10.00
N GLU A 50 -9.61 14.91 10.66
CA GLU A 50 -10.59 13.83 10.88
C GLU A 50 -11.80 14.32 11.68
N ALA A 51 -11.56 15.08 12.75
CA ALA A 51 -12.62 15.58 13.63
C ALA A 51 -13.54 16.59 12.91
N GLU A 52 -12.99 17.44 12.05
CA GLU A 52 -13.72 18.50 11.37
C GLU A 52 -14.36 18.04 10.05
N GLN A 53 -13.68 17.17 9.29
CA GLN A 53 -14.06 16.80 7.93
C GLN A 53 -14.42 15.31 7.78
N GLY A 54 -14.14 14.50 8.80
CA GLY A 54 -14.27 13.06 8.72
C GLY A 54 -13.12 12.39 7.98
N VAL A 55 -13.28 11.10 7.72
CA VAL A 55 -12.32 10.32 6.94
C VAL A 55 -12.46 10.72 5.46
N PRO A 56 -11.35 10.98 4.75
CA PRO A 56 -11.39 11.33 3.32
C PRO A 56 -12.13 10.29 2.49
N GLU A 57 -12.84 10.73 1.47
CA GLU A 57 -13.63 9.86 0.58
C GLU A 57 -12.76 8.79 -0.10
N THR A 58 -11.54 9.15 -0.52
CA THR A 58 -10.59 8.20 -1.11
C THR A 58 -10.19 7.09 -0.14
N VAL A 59 -10.07 7.42 1.15
CA VAL A 59 -9.80 6.44 2.21
C VAL A 59 -11.01 5.56 2.46
N GLU A 60 -12.22 6.13 2.53
CA GLU A 60 -13.45 5.34 2.69
C GLU A 60 -13.66 4.35 1.54
N ALA A 61 -13.39 4.76 0.30
CA ALA A 61 -13.47 3.88 -0.85
C ALA A 61 -12.47 2.71 -0.75
N LEU A 62 -11.27 2.97 -0.25
CA LEU A 62 -10.26 1.92 -0.02
C LEU A 62 -10.65 1.00 1.14
N LYS A 63 -11.20 1.53 2.22
CA LYS A 63 -11.75 0.74 3.34
C LYS A 63 -12.85 -0.20 2.87
N GLU A 64 -13.78 0.27 2.05
CA GLU A 64 -14.84 -0.56 1.47
C GLU A 64 -14.28 -1.67 0.57
N ALA A 65 -13.27 -1.35 -0.23
CA ALA A 65 -12.62 -2.35 -1.07
C ALA A 65 -11.95 -3.44 -0.23
N LEU A 66 -11.23 -3.06 0.83
CA LEU A 66 -10.57 -4.00 1.74
C LEU A 66 -11.57 -4.84 2.54
N ALA A 67 -12.65 -4.24 3.00
CA ALA A 67 -13.70 -4.96 3.76
C ALA A 67 -14.36 -6.07 2.93
N ARG A 68 -14.35 -5.96 1.61
CA ARG A 68 -14.91 -6.95 0.68
C ARG A 68 -13.85 -7.87 0.07
N ALA A 69 -12.57 -7.67 0.41
CA ALA A 69 -11.48 -8.44 -0.16
C ALA A 69 -11.26 -9.75 0.59
N ASP A 70 -10.75 -10.74 -0.14
CA ASP A 70 -10.27 -12.00 0.42
C ASP A 70 -8.80 -11.93 0.83
N GLY A 71 -8.09 -10.90 0.40
CA GLY A 71 -6.69 -10.67 0.76
C GLY A 71 -6.16 -9.31 0.31
N LEU A 72 -5.00 -8.95 0.85
CA LEU A 72 -4.26 -7.74 0.54
C LEU A 72 -2.85 -8.10 0.09
N LEU A 73 -2.42 -7.59 -1.05
CA LEU A 73 -1.06 -7.68 -1.55
C LEU A 73 -0.40 -6.30 -1.49
N LEU A 74 0.65 -6.17 -0.70
CA LEU A 74 1.46 -4.97 -0.62
C LEU A 74 2.74 -5.14 -1.42
N ALA A 75 2.99 -4.28 -2.40
CA ALA A 75 4.27 -4.17 -3.07
C ALA A 75 4.96 -2.88 -2.60
N THR A 76 6.00 -2.99 -1.80
CA THR A 76 6.59 -1.84 -1.13
C THR A 76 8.11 -1.84 -1.17
N PRO A 77 8.73 -0.68 -1.50
CA PRO A 77 10.14 -0.50 -1.25
C PRO A 77 10.38 -0.31 0.25
N GLU A 78 11.65 -0.34 0.65
CA GLU A 78 12.11 0.12 1.95
C GLU A 78 12.75 1.50 1.83
N TYR A 79 12.33 2.42 2.69
CA TYR A 79 12.97 3.72 2.86
C TYR A 79 13.58 3.78 4.25
N ASN A 80 14.90 3.96 4.33
CA ASN A 80 15.64 3.96 5.59
C ASN A 80 15.37 2.70 6.44
N ASN A 81 15.39 1.52 5.81
CA ASN A 81 15.16 0.20 6.43
C ASN A 81 13.75 0.03 7.04
N SER A 82 12.78 0.78 6.56
CA SER A 82 11.40 0.68 7.04
C SER A 82 10.41 0.90 5.88
N MET A 83 9.12 0.87 6.19
CA MET A 83 8.10 1.15 5.19
C MET A 83 8.13 2.62 4.76
N PRO A 84 7.73 2.92 3.51
CA PRO A 84 7.58 4.31 3.07
C PRO A 84 6.56 5.08 3.90
N GLY A 85 6.82 6.38 4.12
CA GLY A 85 5.92 7.25 4.86
C GLY A 85 4.50 7.30 4.28
N VAL A 86 4.37 7.30 2.95
CA VAL A 86 3.06 7.30 2.27
C VAL A 86 2.25 6.04 2.55
N LEU A 87 2.91 4.88 2.67
CA LEU A 87 2.24 3.63 3.02
C LEU A 87 1.80 3.64 4.49
N LYS A 88 2.66 4.07 5.40
CA LYS A 88 2.31 4.21 6.81
C LYS A 88 1.14 5.17 7.01
N ASN A 89 1.16 6.31 6.31
CA ASN A 89 0.06 7.27 6.33
C ASN A 89 -1.26 6.67 5.86
N ALA A 90 -1.23 5.89 4.78
CA ALA A 90 -2.42 5.19 4.30
C ALA A 90 -2.96 4.20 5.34
N ILE A 91 -2.08 3.43 5.98
CA ILE A 91 -2.47 2.48 7.03
C ILE A 91 -3.06 3.22 8.23
N ASP A 92 -2.47 4.34 8.63
CA ASP A 92 -2.98 5.15 9.73
C ASP A 92 -4.42 5.63 9.45
N TRP A 93 -4.69 6.15 8.27
CA TRP A 93 -6.05 6.54 7.86
C TRP A 93 -7.03 5.36 7.76
N LEU A 94 -6.58 4.23 7.22
CA LEU A 94 -7.41 3.02 7.06
C LEU A 94 -7.85 2.43 8.42
N SER A 95 -7.12 2.76 9.48
CA SER A 95 -7.41 2.36 10.85
C SER A 95 -8.39 3.32 11.57
N ARG A 96 -8.90 4.32 10.88
CA ARG A 96 -9.77 5.33 11.48
C ARG A 96 -11.21 5.23 10.93
N PRO A 97 -12.22 5.46 11.75
CA PRO A 97 -12.14 5.48 13.23
C PRO A 97 -11.78 4.08 13.78
N PRO A 98 -11.31 3.98 15.03
CA PRO A 98 -10.83 2.71 15.61
C PRO A 98 -11.82 1.55 15.55
N GLN A 99 -13.11 1.82 15.64
CA GLN A 99 -14.16 0.81 15.55
C GLN A 99 -14.25 0.13 14.17
N ASP A 100 -13.63 0.70 13.14
CA ASP A 100 -13.61 0.14 11.79
C ASP A 100 -12.41 -0.81 11.54
N ILE A 101 -11.44 -0.88 12.45
CA ILE A 101 -10.24 -1.70 12.28
C ILE A 101 -10.59 -3.16 11.99
N ALA A 102 -11.52 -3.72 12.75
CA ALA A 102 -11.92 -5.12 12.56
C ALA A 102 -12.62 -5.34 11.21
N ARG A 103 -13.39 -4.38 10.74
CA ARG A 103 -14.06 -4.45 9.44
C ARG A 103 -13.08 -4.43 8.28
N VAL A 104 -12.04 -3.61 8.39
CA VAL A 104 -11.05 -3.40 7.32
C VAL A 104 -9.96 -4.47 7.34
N PHE A 105 -9.41 -4.79 8.51
CA PHE A 105 -8.24 -5.64 8.66
C PHE A 105 -8.50 -6.95 9.40
N GLY A 106 -9.67 -7.13 9.99
CA GLY A 106 -9.97 -8.34 10.77
C GLY A 106 -9.88 -9.61 9.92
N ASN A 107 -8.97 -10.51 10.30
CA ASN A 107 -8.73 -11.77 9.61
C ASN A 107 -8.37 -11.63 8.12
N LEU A 108 -7.94 -10.46 7.67
CA LEU A 108 -7.52 -10.23 6.29
C LEU A 108 -6.12 -10.82 6.06
N PRO A 109 -5.96 -11.85 5.20
CA PRO A 109 -4.64 -12.32 4.81
C PRO A 109 -3.87 -11.23 4.09
N VAL A 110 -2.60 -11.03 4.46
CA VAL A 110 -1.73 -10.02 3.84
C VAL A 110 -0.44 -10.69 3.37
N ALA A 111 -0.08 -10.44 2.13
CA ALA A 111 1.22 -10.77 1.59
C ALA A 111 1.99 -9.50 1.22
N MET A 112 3.31 -9.55 1.38
CA MET A 112 4.21 -8.46 0.99
C MET A 112 5.24 -8.95 0.00
N ILE A 113 5.44 -8.15 -1.05
CA ILE A 113 6.53 -8.31 -2.01
C ILE A 113 7.24 -6.96 -2.15
N GLY A 114 8.47 -6.98 -2.64
CA GLY A 114 9.22 -5.74 -2.82
C GLY A 114 10.32 -5.86 -3.85
N ALA A 115 10.66 -4.74 -4.47
CA ALA A 115 11.82 -4.56 -5.30
C ALA A 115 12.53 -3.27 -4.88
N LEU A 116 13.85 -3.36 -4.74
CA LEU A 116 14.71 -2.27 -4.33
C LEU A 116 15.90 -2.20 -5.27
N LEU A 117 16.17 -1.00 -5.81
CA LEU A 117 17.45 -0.72 -6.45
C LEU A 117 18.51 -0.46 -5.39
N ILE A 118 19.46 -1.38 -5.27
CA ILE A 118 20.66 -1.16 -4.49
C ILE A 118 21.70 -0.55 -5.42
N GLY A 119 21.84 0.79 -5.39
CA GLY A 119 22.96 1.48 -6.01
C GLY A 119 24.23 1.15 -5.25
N LYS A 120 25.29 0.71 -5.96
CA LYS A 120 26.63 0.73 -5.36
C LYS A 120 26.96 2.18 -5.02
N ARG A 121 27.27 2.45 -3.77
CA ARG A 121 27.86 3.73 -3.39
C ARG A 121 29.16 3.86 -4.21
N PRO A 122 29.38 4.97 -4.95
CA PRO A 122 30.66 5.18 -5.61
C PRO A 122 31.77 5.07 -4.56
N ALA A 123 32.87 4.39 -4.93
CA ALA A 123 34.04 4.32 -4.08
C ALA A 123 34.45 5.74 -3.68
N LYS A 124 34.72 5.96 -2.40
CA LYS A 124 35.29 7.25 -1.97
C LYS A 124 36.65 7.40 -2.60
N GLU A 125 36.96 8.59 -3.12
CA GLU A 125 38.32 8.90 -3.58
C GLU A 125 39.31 8.54 -2.48
N GLY A 126 40.26 7.63 -2.78
CA GLY A 126 41.29 7.17 -1.84
C GLY A 126 41.02 5.84 -1.15
N GLU A 127 39.87 5.19 -1.34
CA GLU A 127 39.66 3.79 -0.96
C GLU A 127 40.08 2.87 -2.13
N ALA A 128 41.24 2.24 -1.98
CA ALA A 128 41.71 1.21 -2.89
C ALA A 128 41.04 -0.15 -2.58
#